data_bbb51fceda2e87edeea34b1f1079132a
#
_entry.id   bbb51fceda2e87edeea34b1f1079132a
#
_cell.length_a   1.000
_cell.length_b   1.000
_cell.length_c   1.000
_cell.angle_alpha   90.00
_cell.angle_beta   90.00
_cell.angle_gamma   90.00
#
_symmetry.space_group_name_H-M   'P 1'
#
loop_
_entity.id
_entity.type
_entity.pdbx_description
1 polymer ?
#
loop_
_entity_poly.entity_id
_entity_poly.type
_entity_poly.pdbx_seq_one_letter_code
_entity_poly.pdbx_strand_id
1 'polypeptide(L)' 'MSDIEIPCEVRHTTYYDAQKQDRKAILIFDGVKEIWIPWKLVVDYCEDRGKITSIFISEWFAEKEGLI' A
#
# COMPACT_ATOMS: atom_id res chain seq x y z
N MET A 1 0.26 13.83 -13.03
CA MET A 1 -0.45 13.14 -11.99
C MET A 1 0.37 13.09 -10.74
N SER A 2 -0.26 13.26 -9.62
CA SER A 2 0.44 13.31 -8.36
C SER A 2 0.31 12.01 -7.61
N ASP A 3 1.38 11.67 -6.94
CA ASP A 3 1.33 10.58 -5.97
C ASP A 3 1.17 11.22 -4.60
N ILE A 4 0.41 10.57 -3.77
CA ILE A 4 0.18 11.08 -2.43
C ILE A 4 0.60 10.05 -1.42
N GLU A 5 0.92 10.52 -0.24
CA GLU A 5 1.33 9.66 0.86
C GLU A 5 0.11 9.32 1.70
N ILE A 6 -0.09 8.04 1.93
CA ILE A 6 -1.18 7.56 2.77
C ILE A 6 -0.57 6.95 4.01
N PRO A 7 -0.71 7.62 5.17
CA PRO A 7 -0.27 7.01 6.41
C PRO A 7 -1.13 5.78 6.69
N CYS A 8 -0.48 4.68 7.00
CA CYS A 8 -1.22 3.45 7.18
C CYS A 8 -0.40 2.45 7.96
N GLU A 9 -1.06 1.37 8.38
CA GLU A 9 -0.41 0.24 9.00
C GLU A 9 -0.61 -0.95 8.09
N VAL A 10 0.46 -1.65 7.76
CA VAL A 10 0.35 -2.84 6.93
C VAL A 10 -0.06 -4.00 7.82
N ARG A 11 -1.23 -4.56 7.55
CA ARG A 11 -1.76 -5.67 8.33
C ARG A 11 -1.36 -7.00 7.75
N HIS A 12 -1.17 -7.04 6.45
CA HIS A 12 -0.87 -8.30 5.81
C HIS A 12 -0.28 -8.05 4.44
N THR A 13 0.59 -8.91 4.00
CA THR A 13 1.14 -8.83 2.65
C THR A 13 1.03 -10.21 2.03
N THR A 14 0.74 -10.21 0.74
CA THR A 14 0.69 -11.43 -0.01
C THR A 14 1.82 -11.43 -1.01
N TYR A 15 2.71 -12.38 -0.84
CA TYR A 15 3.84 -12.53 -1.73
C TYR A 15 3.82 -13.89 -2.35
N TYR A 16 4.41 -13.96 -3.52
CA TYR A 16 4.86 -15.23 -4.00
C TYR A 16 6.25 -15.47 -3.54
N ASP A 17 6.71 -16.65 -3.75
CA ASP A 17 8.09 -16.94 -3.45
C ASP A 17 8.98 -16.12 -4.37
N ALA A 18 10.27 -16.12 -4.08
CA ALA A 18 11.21 -15.27 -4.79
C ALA A 18 11.29 -15.60 -6.27
N GLN A 19 10.95 -16.81 -6.61
CA GLN A 19 11.06 -17.21 -8.02
C GLN A 19 10.03 -16.55 -8.88
N LYS A 20 8.83 -16.36 -8.33
CA LYS A 20 7.76 -15.74 -9.08
C LYS A 20 7.83 -14.23 -9.02
N GLN A 21 8.43 -13.70 -7.97
CA GLN A 21 8.60 -12.28 -7.80
C GLN A 21 7.31 -11.51 -7.98
N ASP A 22 6.24 -12.14 -7.54
CA ASP A 22 4.93 -11.60 -7.82
C ASP A 22 4.25 -11.28 -6.51
N ARG A 23 4.18 -10.01 -6.20
CA ARG A 23 3.51 -9.53 -5.01
C ARG A 23 2.10 -9.17 -5.41
N LYS A 24 1.16 -9.86 -4.82
CA LYS A 24 -0.23 -9.62 -5.18
C LYS A 24 -0.73 -8.30 -4.66
N ALA A 25 -0.69 -8.13 -3.36
CA ALA A 25 -1.31 -6.97 -2.75
C ALA A 25 -0.84 -6.85 -1.33
N ILE A 26 -1.06 -5.67 -0.76
CA ILE A 26 -0.88 -5.47 0.67
C ILE A 26 -2.21 -5.06 1.26
N LEU A 27 -2.45 -5.47 2.49
CA LEU A 27 -3.61 -5.06 3.24
C LEU A 27 -3.17 -3.95 4.17
N ILE A 28 -3.73 -2.79 4.00
CA ILE A 28 -3.38 -1.65 4.84
C ILE A 28 -4.59 -1.23 5.67
N PHE A 29 -4.30 -0.66 6.82
CA PHE A 29 -5.31 -0.10 7.70
C PHE A 29 -5.01 1.39 7.80
N ASP A 30 -5.95 2.22 7.39
CA ASP A 30 -5.74 3.67 7.35
C ASP A 30 -6.25 4.37 8.61
N GLY A 31 -6.65 3.61 9.61
CA GLY A 31 -7.22 4.17 10.83
C GLY A 31 -8.72 4.00 10.90
N VAL A 32 -9.35 3.71 9.79
CA VAL A 32 -10.80 3.56 9.71
C VAL A 32 -11.17 2.21 9.10
N LYS A 33 -10.50 1.85 8.03
CA LYS A 33 -10.86 0.63 7.30
C LYS A 33 -9.60 -0.04 6.77
N GLU A 34 -9.75 -1.29 6.39
CA GLU A 34 -8.70 -2.06 5.77
C GLU A 34 -9.01 -2.23 4.30
N ILE A 35 -8.02 -2.05 3.46
CA ILE A 35 -8.20 -2.27 2.02
C ILE A 35 -6.97 -2.97 1.47
N TRP A 36 -7.19 -3.72 0.40
CA TRP A 36 -6.12 -4.37 -0.32
C TRP A 36 -5.67 -3.48 -1.47
N ILE A 37 -4.38 -3.26 -1.57
CA ILE A 37 -3.82 -2.43 -2.62
C ILE A 37 -2.84 -3.28 -3.42
N PRO A 38 -3.04 -3.39 -4.73
CA PRO A 38 -2.09 -4.12 -5.57
C PRO A 38 -0.71 -3.49 -5.48
N TRP A 39 0.29 -4.32 -5.30
CA TRP A 39 1.65 -3.82 -5.19
C TRP A 39 2.06 -2.97 -6.39
N LYS A 40 1.57 -3.30 -7.56
CA LYS A 40 1.96 -2.55 -8.76
C LYS A 40 1.48 -1.11 -8.70
N LEU A 41 0.52 -0.80 -7.85
CA LEU A 41 0.03 0.56 -7.69
C LEU A 41 0.75 1.33 -6.60
N VAL A 42 1.58 0.65 -5.83
CA VAL A 42 2.36 1.31 -4.79
C VAL A 42 3.63 1.83 -5.44
N VAL A 43 3.76 3.15 -5.49
CA VAL A 43 4.89 3.80 -6.14
C VAL A 43 6.12 3.75 -5.23
N ASP A 44 5.89 3.97 -3.95
CA ASP A 44 6.97 4.00 -2.99
C ASP A 44 6.36 3.82 -1.61
N TYR A 45 7.19 3.67 -0.61
CA TYR A 45 6.70 3.56 0.75
C TYR A 45 7.77 4.03 1.71
N CYS A 46 7.34 4.38 2.92
CA CYS A 46 8.24 4.73 4.01
C CYS A 46 8.26 3.58 5.00
N GLU A 47 9.42 3.30 5.51
CA GLU A 47 9.61 2.18 6.40
C GLU A 47 10.37 2.65 7.62
N ASP A 48 9.95 2.19 8.78
CA ASP A 48 10.61 2.51 10.05
C ASP A 48 10.72 1.24 10.85
N ARG A 49 11.96 0.86 11.16
CA ARG A 49 12.26 -0.32 11.95
C ARG A 49 11.63 -1.58 11.37
N GLY A 50 11.66 -1.67 10.05
CA GLY A 50 11.14 -2.83 9.36
C GLY A 50 9.64 -2.83 9.16
N LYS A 51 8.96 -1.76 9.54
CA LYS A 51 7.52 -1.65 9.35
C LYS A 51 7.21 -0.51 8.42
N ILE A 52 6.31 -0.77 7.49
CA ILE A 52 5.86 0.27 6.57
C ILE A 52 4.90 1.18 7.32
N THR A 53 5.20 2.48 7.33
CA THR A 53 4.40 3.46 8.04
C THR A 53 3.52 4.28 7.11
N SER A 54 3.85 4.30 5.82
CA SER A 54 3.01 4.97 4.84
C SER A 54 3.37 4.45 3.46
N ILE A 55 2.46 4.65 2.53
CA ILE A 55 2.68 4.27 1.15
C ILE A 55 2.35 5.46 0.25
N PHE A 56 2.94 5.45 -0.94
CA PHE A 56 2.67 6.47 -1.94
C PHE A 56 1.93 5.83 -3.08
N ILE A 57 0.76 6.34 -3.40
CA ILE A 57 -0.08 5.83 -4.49
C ILE A 57 -0.60 7.02 -5.26
N SER A 58 -1.12 6.74 -6.45
CA SER A 58 -1.67 7.82 -7.26
C SER A 58 -2.91 8.40 -6.59
N GLU A 59 -3.10 9.69 -6.81
CA GLU A 59 -4.20 10.39 -6.20
C GLU A 59 -5.55 9.83 -6.65
N TRP A 60 -5.68 9.51 -7.93
CA TRP A 60 -6.96 9.01 -8.41
C TRP A 60 -7.34 7.69 -7.75
N PHE A 61 -6.35 6.84 -7.51
CA PHE A 61 -6.63 5.57 -6.86
C PHE A 61 -7.03 5.79 -5.40
N ALA A 62 -6.35 6.72 -4.74
CA ALA A 62 -6.67 7.04 -3.36
C ALA A 62 -8.10 7.57 -3.24
N GLU A 63 -8.51 8.42 -4.18
CA GLU A 63 -9.87 8.92 -4.20
C GLU A 63 -10.87 7.80 -4.47
N LYS A 64 -10.54 6.96 -5.42
CA LYS A 64 -11.42 5.86 -5.79
C LYS A 64 -11.68 4.93 -4.61
N GLU A 65 -10.66 4.69 -3.81
CA GLU A 65 -10.77 3.79 -2.67
C GLU A 65 -11.23 4.49 -1.40
N GLY A 66 -11.44 5.78 -1.46
CA GLY A 66 -11.91 6.50 -0.29
C GLY A 66 -10.84 6.73 0.76
N LEU A 67 -9.59 6.79 0.34
CA LEU A 67 -8.50 7.04 1.26
C LEU A 67 -8.26 8.52 1.50
N ILE A 68 -8.81 9.33 0.64
CA ILE A 68 -8.75 10.78 0.80
C ILE A 68 -10.09 11.39 0.47
#